data_abbe6a5b0e370ee28b9ff83c67973ad9
#
_entry.id   abbe6a5b0e370ee28b9ff83c67973ad9
#
_cell.length_a   1.000
_cell.length_b   1.000
_cell.length_c   1.000
_cell.angle_alpha   90.00
_cell.angle_beta   90.00
_cell.angle_gamma   90.00
#
_symmetry.space_group_name_H-M   'P 1'
#
loop_
_entity.id
_entity.type
_entity.pdbx_description
1 polymer ?
#
loop_
_entity_poly.entity_id
_entity_poly.type
_entity_poly.pdbx_seq_one_letter_code
_entity_poly.pdbx_strand_id
1 'polypeptide(L)'
;MTTSTVNNIETVSGNFFRNLGNGVKAAANLQEMVLSVVKSRDTTVLSKAMYRAEKEKNDTNASGAIRVVVGEVYPDAKLHKNKETGEYKITIKGCEADADALTRLATVVEKGLSLRHATFRKTMKGDVDKPAFNPIDAAAKFVKSHKNPAEVIAYIHALQAAHKMMAPLMIEAE
;
A
#
# COMPACT_ATOMS: atom_id res chain seq x y z
N MET A 1 -3.34 -18.91 -31.03
CA MET A 1 -2.19 -18.14 -30.44
C MET A 1 -2.35 -17.80 -28.96
N THR A 2 -3.29 -18.39 -28.24
CA THR A 2 -3.63 -18.04 -26.84
C THR A 2 -2.91 -18.88 -25.77
N THR A 3 -2.40 -20.05 -26.11
CA THR A 3 -1.80 -21.00 -25.15
C THR A 3 -0.41 -20.58 -24.64
N SER A 4 0.38 -19.89 -25.45
CA SER A 4 1.75 -19.47 -25.06
C SER A 4 1.77 -18.37 -23.99
N THR A 5 0.77 -17.48 -23.97
CA THR A 5 0.71 -16.36 -23.02
C THR A 5 0.29 -16.82 -21.62
N VAL A 6 -0.62 -17.79 -21.54
CA VAL A 6 -1.13 -18.30 -20.26
C VAL A 6 -0.05 -19.06 -19.49
N ASN A 7 0.70 -19.93 -20.18
CA ASN A 7 1.80 -20.68 -19.56
C ASN A 7 2.93 -19.77 -19.04
N ASN A 8 3.16 -18.65 -19.73
CA ASN A 8 4.16 -17.68 -19.29
C ASN A 8 3.73 -16.94 -18.00
N ILE A 9 2.45 -16.60 -17.87
CA ILE A 9 1.89 -15.90 -16.71
C ILE A 9 1.95 -16.76 -15.44
N GLU A 10 1.60 -18.04 -15.53
CA GLU A 10 1.71 -18.95 -14.37
C GLU A 10 3.15 -19.13 -13.93
N THR A 11 4.09 -19.18 -14.87
CA THR A 11 5.52 -19.22 -14.59
C THR A 11 5.99 -17.95 -13.90
N VAL A 12 5.57 -16.77 -14.35
CA VAL A 12 5.91 -15.47 -13.75
C VAL A 12 5.35 -15.37 -12.33
N SER A 13 4.10 -15.78 -12.14
CA SER A 13 3.49 -15.83 -10.80
C SER A 13 4.23 -16.80 -9.88
N GLY A 14 4.60 -17.98 -10.36
CA GLY A 14 5.41 -18.95 -9.62
C GLY A 14 6.78 -18.39 -9.22
N ASN A 15 7.43 -17.69 -10.12
CA ASN A 15 8.70 -17.01 -9.88
C ASN A 15 8.57 -15.87 -8.87
N PHE A 16 7.48 -15.10 -8.91
CA PHE A 16 7.19 -14.09 -7.92
C PHE A 16 7.23 -14.66 -6.49
N PHE A 17 6.51 -15.75 -6.24
CA PHE A 17 6.50 -16.39 -4.91
C PHE A 17 7.82 -17.01 -4.51
N ARG A 18 8.57 -17.56 -5.46
CA ARG A 18 9.91 -18.11 -5.22
C ARG A 18 10.89 -17.02 -4.85
N ASN A 19 10.72 -15.83 -5.39
CA ASN A 19 11.62 -14.70 -5.24
C ASN A 19 11.20 -13.73 -4.13
N LEU A 20 10.17 -13.99 -3.33
CA LEU A 20 9.73 -13.07 -2.26
C LEU A 20 10.86 -12.67 -1.30
N GLY A 21 11.81 -13.57 -1.03
CA GLY A 21 13.01 -13.27 -0.24
C GLY A 21 14.02 -12.35 -0.94
N ASN A 22 13.88 -12.12 -2.24
CA ASN A 22 14.72 -11.21 -3.03
C ASN A 22 13.85 -10.09 -3.60
N GLY A 23 13.82 -8.96 -2.89
CA GLY A 23 12.93 -7.83 -3.20
C GLY A 23 13.05 -7.31 -4.64
N VAL A 24 14.25 -7.29 -5.21
CA VAL A 24 14.48 -6.82 -6.59
C VAL A 24 13.86 -7.78 -7.62
N LYS A 25 14.15 -9.08 -7.49
CA LYS A 25 13.60 -10.08 -8.42
C LYS A 25 12.08 -10.20 -8.30
N ALA A 26 11.56 -10.12 -7.09
CA ALA A 26 10.13 -10.16 -6.88
C ALA A 26 9.42 -8.90 -7.41
N ALA A 27 10.04 -7.72 -7.31
CA ALA A 27 9.51 -6.50 -7.93
C ALA A 27 9.48 -6.59 -9.45
N ALA A 28 10.52 -7.14 -10.08
CA ALA A 28 10.54 -7.38 -11.53
C ALA A 28 9.42 -8.36 -11.95
N ASN A 29 9.21 -9.44 -11.22
CA ASN A 29 8.12 -10.38 -11.50
C ASN A 29 6.74 -9.72 -11.31
N LEU A 30 6.57 -8.85 -10.30
CA LEU A 30 5.34 -8.09 -10.12
C LEU A 30 5.07 -7.16 -11.32
N GLN A 31 6.11 -6.48 -11.81
CA GLN A 31 6.01 -5.64 -13.00
C GLN A 31 5.54 -6.46 -14.22
N GLU A 32 6.13 -7.63 -14.44
CA GLU A 32 5.73 -8.51 -15.54
C GLU A 32 4.27 -9.00 -15.40
N MET A 33 3.84 -9.32 -14.18
CA MET A 33 2.44 -9.69 -13.92
C MET A 33 1.47 -8.55 -14.26
N VAL A 34 1.79 -7.32 -13.83
CA VAL A 34 0.96 -6.14 -14.14
C VAL A 34 0.97 -5.85 -15.64
N LEU A 35 2.12 -5.93 -16.30
CA LEU A 35 2.24 -5.77 -17.74
C LEU A 35 1.38 -6.80 -18.50
N SER A 36 1.33 -8.03 -18.01
CA SER A 36 0.45 -9.06 -18.57
C SER A 36 -1.02 -8.70 -18.44
N VAL A 37 -1.43 -8.16 -17.28
CA VAL A 37 -2.81 -7.68 -17.07
C VAL A 37 -3.14 -6.52 -17.99
N VAL A 38 -2.21 -5.58 -18.20
CA VAL A 38 -2.40 -4.47 -19.14
C VAL A 38 -2.66 -4.98 -20.55
N LYS A 39 -1.95 -6.03 -20.98
CA LYS A 39 -2.09 -6.64 -22.33
C LYS A 39 -3.33 -7.51 -22.47
N SER A 40 -3.64 -8.34 -21.47
CA SER A 40 -4.71 -9.34 -21.55
C SER A 40 -6.03 -8.90 -20.93
N ARG A 41 -5.99 -7.88 -20.07
CA ARG A 41 -7.11 -7.42 -19.21
C ARG A 41 -7.59 -8.48 -18.20
N ASP A 42 -6.86 -9.57 -18.05
CA ASP A 42 -7.16 -10.62 -17.09
C ASP A 42 -6.49 -10.34 -15.75
N THR A 43 -7.30 -9.92 -14.77
CA THR A 43 -6.85 -9.60 -13.41
C THR A 43 -6.71 -10.82 -12.51
N THR A 44 -7.05 -12.01 -13.00
CA THR A 44 -7.07 -13.26 -12.21
C THR A 44 -5.69 -13.56 -11.61
N VAL A 45 -4.62 -13.29 -12.36
CA VAL A 45 -3.25 -13.51 -11.90
C VAL A 45 -2.92 -12.68 -10.67
N LEU A 46 -3.26 -11.39 -10.67
CA LEU A 46 -3.03 -10.49 -9.53
C LEU A 46 -3.93 -10.85 -8.35
N SER A 47 -5.18 -11.21 -8.61
CA SER A 47 -6.12 -11.65 -7.58
C SER A 47 -5.61 -12.91 -6.86
N LYS A 48 -5.17 -13.92 -7.59
CA LYS A 48 -4.55 -15.13 -7.05
C LYS A 48 -3.24 -14.82 -6.30
N ALA A 49 -2.41 -13.92 -6.85
CA ALA A 49 -1.17 -13.53 -6.21
C ALA A 49 -1.40 -12.84 -4.85
N MET A 50 -2.39 -11.96 -4.75
CA MET A 50 -2.76 -11.33 -3.47
C MET A 50 -3.24 -12.36 -2.45
N TYR A 51 -4.12 -13.27 -2.86
CA TYR A 51 -4.62 -14.33 -1.99
C TYR A 51 -3.47 -15.22 -1.47
N ARG A 52 -2.60 -15.69 -2.36
CA ARG A 52 -1.46 -16.54 -1.99
C ARG A 52 -0.47 -15.81 -1.09
N ALA A 53 -0.19 -14.53 -1.35
CA ALA A 53 0.69 -13.75 -0.50
C ALA A 53 0.17 -13.70 0.94
N GLU A 54 -1.10 -13.43 1.14
CA GLU A 54 -1.68 -13.33 2.48
C GLU A 54 -1.91 -14.69 3.15
N LYS A 55 -2.45 -15.67 2.43
CA LYS A 55 -2.88 -16.94 3.03
C LYS A 55 -1.78 -17.98 3.10
N GLU A 56 -0.97 -18.12 2.05
CA GLU A 56 0.05 -19.16 1.99
C GLU A 56 1.40 -18.70 2.52
N LYS A 57 1.74 -17.41 2.33
CA LYS A 57 3.04 -16.85 2.70
C LYS A 57 3.00 -15.91 3.89
N ASN A 58 1.81 -15.54 4.36
CA ASN A 58 1.59 -14.56 5.42
C ASN A 58 2.36 -13.24 5.16
N ASP A 59 2.51 -12.88 3.89
CA ASP A 59 3.24 -11.69 3.44
C ASP A 59 2.28 -10.57 3.07
N THR A 60 1.94 -9.77 4.07
CA THR A 60 1.06 -8.60 3.90
C THR A 60 1.74 -7.47 3.12
N ASN A 61 3.08 -7.42 3.08
CA ASN A 61 3.81 -6.43 2.29
C ASN A 61 3.66 -6.72 0.80
N ALA A 62 3.78 -7.99 0.40
CA ALA A 62 3.60 -8.38 -1.00
C ALA A 62 2.17 -8.08 -1.49
N SER A 63 1.14 -8.46 -0.72
CA SER A 63 -0.24 -8.15 -1.07
C SER A 63 -0.53 -6.64 -1.09
N GLY A 64 0.06 -5.90 -0.14
CA GLY A 64 -0.02 -4.45 -0.09
C GLY A 64 0.64 -3.78 -1.29
N ALA A 65 1.81 -4.26 -1.73
CA ALA A 65 2.49 -3.75 -2.92
C ALA A 65 1.66 -3.98 -4.19
N ILE A 66 1.10 -5.19 -4.38
CA ILE A 66 0.18 -5.49 -5.50
C ILE A 66 -0.99 -4.50 -5.50
N ARG A 67 -1.60 -4.26 -4.33
CA ARG A 67 -2.72 -3.32 -4.19
C ARG A 67 -2.35 -1.90 -4.61
N VAL A 68 -1.18 -1.41 -4.19
CA VAL A 68 -0.71 -0.07 -4.54
C VAL A 68 -0.46 0.03 -6.04
N VAL A 69 0.24 -0.93 -6.63
CA VAL A 69 0.51 -0.93 -8.08
C VAL A 69 -0.78 -0.96 -8.88
N VAL A 70 -1.74 -1.81 -8.50
CA VAL A 70 -3.05 -1.86 -9.18
C VAL A 70 -3.77 -0.52 -9.08
N GLY A 71 -3.77 0.13 -7.91
CA GLY A 71 -4.41 1.43 -7.74
C GLY A 71 -3.74 2.57 -8.53
N GLU A 72 -2.41 2.52 -8.69
CA GLU A 72 -1.68 3.52 -9.47
C GLU A 72 -1.84 3.31 -10.98
N VAL A 73 -1.81 2.07 -11.44
CA VAL A 73 -1.98 1.73 -12.86
C VAL A 73 -3.43 1.86 -13.31
N TYR A 74 -4.36 1.48 -12.44
CA TYR A 74 -5.80 1.49 -12.66
C TYR A 74 -6.52 2.23 -11.53
N PRO A 75 -6.59 3.56 -11.54
CA PRO A 75 -7.20 4.35 -10.46
C PRO A 75 -8.66 3.96 -10.14
N ASP A 76 -9.40 3.53 -11.16
CA ASP A 76 -10.81 3.11 -11.02
C ASP A 76 -10.98 1.61 -10.68
N ALA A 77 -9.87 0.88 -10.46
CA ALA A 77 -9.94 -0.50 -10.09
C ALA A 77 -10.62 -0.70 -8.73
N LYS A 78 -11.56 -1.63 -8.68
CA LYS A 78 -12.20 -2.05 -7.43
C LYS A 78 -11.62 -3.36 -6.95
N LEU A 79 -11.08 -3.34 -5.73
CA LEU A 79 -10.62 -4.54 -5.04
C LEU A 79 -11.68 -4.98 -4.05
N HIS A 80 -12.19 -6.16 -4.25
CA HIS A 80 -13.13 -6.81 -3.35
C HIS A 80 -12.48 -8.05 -2.73
N LYS A 81 -12.52 -8.15 -1.40
CA LYS A 81 -12.07 -9.34 -0.66
C LYS A 81 -13.30 -10.07 -0.13
N ASN A 82 -13.46 -11.33 -0.50
CA ASN A 82 -14.46 -12.18 0.11
C ASN A 82 -14.09 -12.41 1.58
N LYS A 83 -15.01 -12.11 2.50
CA LYS A 83 -14.77 -12.22 3.94
C LYS A 83 -14.69 -13.67 4.41
N GLU A 84 -15.39 -14.59 3.74
CA GLU A 84 -15.45 -15.99 4.11
C GLU A 84 -14.25 -16.77 3.55
N THR A 85 -13.98 -16.64 2.25
CA THR A 85 -12.90 -17.40 1.60
C THR A 85 -11.56 -16.67 1.68
N GLY A 86 -11.57 -15.35 1.86
CA GLY A 86 -10.40 -14.48 1.80
C GLY A 86 -9.89 -14.21 0.39
N GLU A 87 -10.58 -14.69 -0.64
CA GLU A 87 -10.21 -14.49 -2.04
C GLU A 87 -10.38 -13.06 -2.48
N TYR A 88 -9.51 -12.63 -3.38
CA TYR A 88 -9.56 -11.30 -3.98
C TYR A 88 -10.19 -11.34 -5.37
N LYS A 89 -11.02 -10.32 -5.64
CA LYS A 89 -11.52 -10.03 -6.98
C LYS A 89 -11.13 -8.60 -7.32
N ILE A 90 -10.34 -8.45 -8.38
CA ILE A 90 -9.95 -7.15 -8.92
C ILE A 90 -10.82 -6.91 -10.16
N THR A 91 -11.56 -5.82 -10.17
CA THR A 91 -12.40 -5.41 -11.30
C THR A 91 -11.87 -4.10 -11.85
N ILE A 92 -11.49 -4.09 -13.12
CA ILE A 92 -11.03 -2.90 -13.85
C ILE A 92 -12.19 -2.42 -14.70
N LYS A 93 -12.61 -1.16 -14.51
CA LYS A 93 -13.63 -0.53 -15.35
C LYS A 93 -12.95 0.33 -16.41
N GLY A 94 -13.47 0.26 -17.65
CA GLY A 94 -13.16 1.23 -18.71
C GLY A 94 -11.68 1.28 -19.09
N CYS A 95 -11.13 0.17 -19.54
CA CYS A 95 -9.80 0.16 -20.17
C CYS A 95 -9.86 0.84 -21.53
N GLU A 96 -9.99 2.15 -21.58
CA GLU A 96 -10.03 2.85 -22.86
C GLU A 96 -8.68 2.98 -23.52
N ALA A 97 -7.59 2.95 -22.78
CA ALA A 97 -6.27 3.05 -23.39
C ALA A 97 -5.24 2.20 -22.66
N ASP A 98 -4.83 1.11 -23.29
CA ASP A 98 -3.64 0.34 -22.86
C ASP A 98 -2.40 1.25 -22.79
N ALA A 99 -2.34 2.34 -23.58
CA ALA A 99 -1.29 3.34 -23.56
C ALA A 99 -1.20 4.09 -22.22
N ASP A 100 -2.30 4.51 -21.63
CA ASP A 100 -2.30 5.22 -20.35
C ASP A 100 -1.89 4.30 -19.20
N ALA A 101 -2.36 3.05 -19.22
CA ALA A 101 -1.96 2.06 -18.23
C ALA A 101 -0.48 1.72 -18.32
N LEU A 102 0.08 1.63 -19.53
CA LEU A 102 1.52 1.43 -19.76
C LEU A 102 2.34 2.61 -19.24
N THR A 103 1.91 3.84 -19.51
CA THR A 103 2.58 5.05 -19.04
C THR A 103 2.56 5.13 -17.51
N ARG A 104 1.41 4.83 -16.89
CA ARG A 104 1.31 4.77 -15.43
C ARG A 104 2.18 3.66 -14.82
N LEU A 105 2.24 2.48 -15.46
CA LEU A 105 3.14 1.42 -15.03
C LEU A 105 4.61 1.84 -15.11
N ALA A 106 5.02 2.50 -16.20
CA ALA A 106 6.37 3.02 -16.34
C ALA A 106 6.71 4.01 -15.20
N THR A 107 5.81 4.94 -14.89
CA THR A 107 5.95 5.88 -13.78
C THR A 107 6.09 5.16 -12.42
N VAL A 108 5.32 4.10 -12.19
CA VAL A 108 5.43 3.28 -10.96
C VAL A 108 6.81 2.64 -10.85
N VAL A 109 7.32 2.12 -11.96
CA VAL A 109 8.66 1.49 -12.01
C VAL A 109 9.76 2.51 -11.78
N GLU A 110 9.69 3.68 -12.39
CA GLU A 110 10.63 4.78 -12.20
C GLU A 110 10.68 5.29 -10.75
N LYS A 111 9.53 5.35 -10.09
CA LYS A 111 9.43 5.69 -8.66
C LYS A 111 9.95 4.60 -7.70
N GLY A 112 10.41 3.47 -8.22
CA GLY A 112 11.01 2.40 -7.45
C GLY A 112 9.99 1.41 -6.89
N LEU A 113 9.45 0.56 -7.75
CA LEU A 113 8.59 -0.56 -7.35
C LEU A 113 9.27 -1.43 -6.30
N SER A 114 8.65 -1.57 -5.14
CA SER A 114 9.17 -2.33 -4.00
C SER A 114 8.10 -3.21 -3.38
N LEU A 115 8.48 -4.40 -2.91
CA LEU A 115 7.58 -5.25 -2.12
C LEU A 115 7.39 -4.77 -0.68
N ARG A 116 8.20 -3.84 -0.19
CA ARG A 116 8.00 -3.22 1.12
C ARG A 116 6.88 -2.18 1.02
N HIS A 117 5.67 -2.62 1.28
CA HIS A 117 4.46 -1.81 1.12
C HIS A 117 4.56 -0.41 1.77
N ALA A 118 5.08 -0.31 2.98
CA ALA A 118 5.20 0.98 3.66
C ALA A 118 6.15 1.95 2.93
N THR A 119 7.32 1.45 2.51
CA THR A 119 8.31 2.24 1.74
C THR A 119 7.75 2.61 0.37
N PHE A 120 7.18 1.66 -0.35
CA PHE A 120 6.62 1.88 -1.67
C PHE A 120 5.45 2.89 -1.62
N ARG A 121 4.53 2.73 -0.67
CA ARG A 121 3.43 3.66 -0.48
C ARG A 121 3.91 5.07 -0.16
N LYS A 122 4.98 5.21 0.62
CA LYS A 122 5.60 6.51 0.92
C LYS A 122 6.18 7.14 -0.34
N THR A 123 6.93 6.37 -1.13
CA THR A 123 7.51 6.82 -2.41
C THR A 123 6.44 7.25 -3.41
N MET A 124 5.35 6.49 -3.53
CA MET A 124 4.25 6.81 -4.45
C MET A 124 3.50 8.09 -4.05
N LYS A 125 3.32 8.32 -2.75
CA LYS A 125 2.63 9.52 -2.25
C LYS A 125 3.49 10.79 -2.33
N GLY A 126 4.80 10.65 -2.55
CA GLY A 126 5.75 11.74 -2.39
C GLY A 126 5.93 12.12 -0.92
N ASP A 127 6.82 13.05 -0.65
CA ASP A 127 6.87 13.74 0.63
C ASP A 127 5.68 14.73 0.67
N VAL A 128 4.54 14.21 1.07
CA VAL A 128 3.44 15.09 1.47
C VAL A 128 3.91 15.74 2.75
N ASP A 129 4.15 17.04 2.71
CA ASP A 129 4.38 17.82 3.92
C ASP A 129 3.34 17.41 4.94
N LYS A 130 3.80 16.80 6.02
CA LYS A 130 2.89 16.47 7.11
C LYS A 130 2.26 17.78 7.51
N PRO A 131 0.93 17.89 7.50
CA PRO A 131 0.29 19.12 7.96
C PRO A 131 0.89 19.47 9.33
N ALA A 132 1.22 20.73 9.51
CA ALA A 132 1.78 21.21 10.77
C ALA A 132 0.96 20.64 11.93
N PHE A 133 1.66 20.21 12.98
CA PHE A 133 1.00 19.61 14.15
C PHE A 133 -0.03 20.62 14.70
N ASN A 134 -1.31 20.24 14.63
CA ASN A 134 -2.38 21.03 15.21
C ASN A 134 -2.74 20.44 16.58
N PRO A 135 -2.39 21.10 17.67
CA PRO A 135 -2.65 20.59 19.03
C PRO A 135 -4.15 20.47 19.33
N ILE A 136 -4.99 21.31 18.74
CA ILE A 136 -6.45 21.27 18.92
C ILE A 136 -7.03 19.99 18.29
N ASP A 137 -6.62 19.68 17.06
CA ASP A 137 -7.06 18.46 16.39
C ASP A 137 -6.54 17.19 17.08
N ALA A 138 -5.32 17.24 17.60
CA ALA A 138 -4.74 16.14 18.38
C ALA A 138 -5.53 15.91 19.67
N ALA A 139 -5.86 16.97 20.41
CA ALA A 139 -6.67 16.90 21.61
C ALA A 139 -8.09 16.39 21.32
N ALA A 140 -8.73 16.89 20.25
CA ALA A 140 -10.07 16.45 19.85
C ALA A 140 -10.09 14.95 19.47
N LYS A 141 -9.07 14.47 18.77
CA LYS A 141 -8.92 13.03 18.43
C LYS A 141 -8.71 12.19 19.68
N PHE A 142 -7.89 12.67 20.61
CA PHE A 142 -7.66 11.98 21.87
C PHE A 142 -8.95 11.83 22.68
N VAL A 143 -9.69 12.92 22.88
CA VAL A 143 -10.98 12.92 23.61
C VAL A 143 -11.99 11.96 22.93
N LYS A 144 -12.07 11.96 21.61
CA LYS A 144 -12.96 11.04 20.85
C LYS A 144 -12.58 9.57 21.01
N SER A 145 -11.29 9.27 21.15
CA SER A 145 -10.80 7.88 21.28
C SER A 145 -10.92 7.32 22.71
N HIS A 146 -10.98 8.20 23.72
CA HIS A 146 -11.04 7.82 25.13
C HIS A 146 -12.44 8.11 25.68
N LYS A 147 -13.18 7.05 25.97
CA LYS A 147 -14.55 7.16 26.50
C LYS A 147 -14.60 7.43 28.01
N ASN A 148 -13.47 7.27 28.70
CA ASN A 148 -13.38 7.45 30.14
C ASN A 148 -12.92 8.89 30.46
N PRO A 149 -13.77 9.74 31.09
CA PRO A 149 -13.40 11.12 31.42
C PRO A 149 -12.19 11.22 32.35
N ALA A 150 -11.99 10.26 33.25
CA ALA A 150 -10.87 10.24 34.17
C ALA A 150 -9.53 10.10 33.45
N GLU A 151 -9.45 9.29 32.40
CA GLU A 151 -8.26 9.14 31.56
C GLU A 151 -7.94 10.42 30.78
N VAL A 152 -8.96 11.11 30.32
CA VAL A 152 -8.80 12.40 29.62
C VAL A 152 -8.24 13.46 30.58
N ILE A 153 -8.77 13.54 31.80
CA ILE A 153 -8.29 14.48 32.83
C ILE A 153 -6.84 14.16 33.22
N ALA A 154 -6.52 12.88 33.46
CA ALA A 154 -5.16 12.46 33.79
C ALA A 154 -4.16 12.83 32.69
N TYR A 155 -4.54 12.67 31.40
CA TYR A 155 -3.69 13.06 30.27
C TYR A 155 -3.47 14.58 30.21
N ILE A 156 -4.51 15.37 30.46
CA ILE A 156 -4.40 16.85 30.50
C ILE A 156 -3.42 17.26 31.59
N HIS A 157 -3.53 16.70 32.80
CA HIS A 157 -2.61 16.98 33.90
C HIS A 157 -1.17 16.56 33.54
N ALA A 158 -0.96 15.43 32.89
CA ALA A 158 0.35 14.99 32.44
C ALA A 158 0.96 15.97 31.40
N LEU A 159 0.16 16.47 30.44
CA LEU A 159 0.62 17.49 29.50
C LEU A 159 0.97 18.80 30.16
N GLN A 160 0.19 19.26 31.14
CA GLN A 160 0.49 20.47 31.91
C GLN A 160 1.79 20.34 32.73
N ALA A 161 2.01 19.16 33.31
CA ALA A 161 3.25 18.88 34.05
C ALA A 161 4.46 18.87 33.11
N ALA A 162 4.36 18.20 31.95
CA ALA A 162 5.41 18.17 30.93
C ALA A 162 5.73 19.59 30.41
N HIS A 163 4.73 20.42 30.16
CA HIS A 163 4.92 21.80 29.74
C HIS A 163 5.70 22.62 30.78
N LYS A 164 5.37 22.47 32.06
CA LYS A 164 6.11 23.16 33.15
C LYS A 164 7.57 22.73 33.24
N MET A 165 7.88 21.48 32.91
CA MET A 165 9.27 20.98 32.91
C MET A 165 10.05 21.48 31.69
N MET A 166 9.40 21.75 30.55
CA MET A 166 10.07 22.24 29.35
C MET A 166 10.20 23.77 29.27
N ALA A 167 9.39 24.48 30.00
CA ALA A 167 9.42 25.95 30.00
C ALA A 167 10.82 26.57 30.32
N PRO A 168 11.63 26.05 31.25
CA PRO A 168 12.98 26.55 31.50
C PRO A 168 13.93 26.35 30.31
N LEU A 169 13.77 25.24 29.55
CA LEU A 169 14.65 24.90 28.41
C LEU A 169 14.41 25.79 27.19
N MET A 170 13.25 26.41 27.08
CA MET A 170 12.91 27.31 25.95
C MET A 170 13.45 28.72 26.13
N ILE A 171 13.79 29.11 27.37
CA ILE A 171 14.32 30.46 27.70
C ILE A 171 15.84 30.52 27.43
N GLU A 172 16.53 29.36 27.41
CA GLU A 172 17.98 29.29 27.13
C GLU A 172 18.31 29.22 25.63
N ALA A 173 17.31 29.19 24.75
CA ALA A 173 17.48 29.01 23.29
C ALA A 173 17.28 30.32 22.48
N GLU A 174 17.07 31.46 23.12
CA GLU A 174 17.09 32.81 22.52
C GLU A 174 18.44 33.52 22.84
#